data_9635c8e3ee8ef56823b5ed9301a81647
#
_entry.id   9635c8e3ee8ef56823b5ed9301a81647
#
_cell.length_a   1.000
_cell.length_b   1.000
_cell.length_c   1.000
_cell.angle_alpha   90.00
_cell.angle_beta   90.00
_cell.angle_gamma   90.00
#
_symmetry.space_group_name_H-M   'P 1'
#
loop_
_entity.id
_entity.type
_entity.pdbx_description
1 polymer ?
#
loop_
_entity_poly.entity_id
_entity_poly.type
_entity_poly.pdbx_seq_one_letter_code
_entity_poly.pdbx_strand_id
1 'polypeptide(L)'
;MVFVLRVARIILNAIYIIFKIFPQKNKVLFLRQQSDDPTLDILMLRDKIRELHPNCKTVLMCKSVPKSFFGKIGYCFYMLGQLFQLATCKVVILDSYSIVSLIKNPRPMVVQMWHSIGTMKKFGYSTIGKKEGHSRAMADAMRMHKNYDYILCAGKGYVDHLCQGF
;
A
#
# COMPACT_ATOMS: atom_id res chain seq x y z
N MET A 1 -12.74 15.75 9.73
CA MET A 1 -11.64 14.86 9.26
C MET A 1 -12.13 13.81 8.27
N VAL A 2 -13.15 12.98 8.56
CA VAL A 2 -13.71 11.95 7.64
C VAL A 2 -14.17 12.54 6.30
N PHE A 3 -14.85 13.68 6.28
CA PHE A 3 -15.28 14.35 5.05
C PHE A 3 -14.08 14.70 4.15
N VAL A 4 -13.05 15.32 4.71
CA VAL A 4 -11.83 15.69 3.97
C VAL A 4 -11.17 14.46 3.34
N LEU A 5 -11.09 13.35 4.06
CA LEU A 5 -10.56 12.08 3.52
C LEU A 5 -11.41 11.55 2.36
N ARG A 6 -12.73 11.64 2.45
CA ARG A 6 -13.62 11.23 1.35
C ARG A 6 -13.40 12.08 0.10
N VAL A 7 -13.31 13.41 0.25
CA VAL A 7 -13.01 14.31 -0.86
C VAL A 7 -11.64 14.03 -1.48
N ALA A 8 -10.60 13.91 -0.64
CA ALA A 8 -9.26 13.56 -1.10
C ALA A 8 -9.25 12.23 -1.89
N ARG A 9 -10.00 11.23 -1.40
CA ARG A 9 -10.14 9.95 -2.10
C ARG A 9 -10.81 10.08 -3.46
N ILE A 10 -11.82 10.93 -3.60
CA ILE A 10 -12.47 11.19 -4.91
C ILE A 10 -11.46 11.79 -5.87
N ILE A 11 -10.69 12.79 -5.44
CA ILE A 11 -9.65 13.44 -6.25
C ILE A 11 -8.57 12.41 -6.66
N LEU A 12 -8.07 11.62 -5.73
CA LEU A 12 -7.08 10.57 -6.02
C LEU A 12 -7.58 9.55 -7.05
N ASN A 13 -8.86 9.15 -6.95
CA ASN A 13 -9.44 8.23 -7.91
C ASN A 13 -9.64 8.86 -9.29
N ALA A 14 -10.02 10.13 -9.38
CA ALA A 14 -10.12 10.85 -10.64
C ALA A 14 -8.76 10.94 -11.34
N ILE A 15 -7.71 11.30 -10.61
CA ILE A 15 -6.33 11.33 -11.13
C ILE A 15 -5.87 9.92 -11.56
N TYR A 16 -6.18 8.89 -10.76
CA TYR A 16 -5.83 7.52 -11.09
C TYR A 16 -6.50 7.05 -12.38
N ILE A 17 -7.77 7.43 -12.62
CA ILE A 17 -8.47 7.12 -13.89
C ILE A 17 -7.76 7.77 -15.07
N ILE A 18 -7.30 9.02 -14.95
CA ILE A 18 -6.50 9.68 -16.00
C ILE A 18 -5.22 8.89 -16.26
N PHE A 19 -4.50 8.45 -15.23
CA PHE A 19 -3.27 7.67 -15.41
C PHE A 19 -3.51 6.28 -16.00
N LYS A 20 -4.73 5.74 -15.94
CA LYS A 20 -5.09 4.49 -16.63
C LYS A 20 -5.08 4.58 -18.16
N ILE A 21 -4.99 5.78 -18.74
CA ILE A 21 -4.82 5.96 -20.19
C ILE A 21 -3.47 5.36 -20.63
N PHE A 22 -2.45 5.41 -19.76
CA PHE A 22 -1.15 4.82 -20.04
C PHE A 22 -1.20 3.28 -19.95
N PRO A 23 -0.52 2.56 -20.86
CA PRO A 23 -0.49 1.10 -20.84
C PRO A 23 0.27 0.56 -19.61
N GLN A 24 -0.15 -0.60 -19.14
CA GLN A 24 0.63 -1.34 -18.14
C GLN A 24 1.92 -1.87 -18.76
N LYS A 25 3.02 -1.69 -18.03
CA LYS A 25 4.35 -2.18 -18.40
C LYS A 25 4.69 -3.43 -17.57
N ASN A 26 5.63 -4.23 -18.06
CA ASN A 26 6.19 -5.35 -17.29
C ASN A 26 7.03 -4.81 -16.13
N LYS A 27 6.36 -4.48 -15.03
CA LYS A 27 6.92 -3.74 -13.91
C LYS A 27 6.29 -4.20 -12.59
N VAL A 28 7.13 -4.40 -11.58
CA VAL A 28 6.75 -4.60 -10.18
C VAL A 28 7.06 -3.34 -9.40
N LEU A 29 6.07 -2.84 -8.67
CA LEU A 29 6.17 -1.67 -7.81
C LEU A 29 6.23 -2.13 -6.35
N PHE A 30 7.22 -1.67 -5.60
CA PHE A 30 7.30 -1.83 -4.15
C PHE A 30 6.94 -0.51 -3.48
N LEU A 31 5.97 -0.53 -2.59
CA LEU A 31 5.53 0.64 -1.82
C LEU A 31 5.74 0.42 -0.32
N ARG A 32 6.41 1.37 0.32
CA ARG A 32 6.62 1.42 1.76
C ARG A 32 6.40 2.84 2.27
N GLN A 33 5.61 2.99 3.33
CA GLN A 33 5.29 4.30 3.94
C GLN A 33 5.79 4.46 5.37
N GLN A 34 6.42 3.43 5.94
CA GLN A 34 6.91 3.45 7.32
C GLN A 34 8.35 3.97 7.44
N SER A 35 9.13 3.93 6.36
CA SER A 35 10.51 4.36 6.32
C SER A 35 10.86 4.87 4.92
N ASP A 36 11.91 5.67 4.84
CA ASP A 36 12.49 6.12 3.56
C ASP A 36 13.39 5.03 2.94
N ASP A 37 13.78 4.04 3.73
CA ASP A 37 14.61 2.92 3.29
C ASP A 37 13.78 1.64 3.14
N PRO A 38 14.07 0.80 2.11
CA PRO A 38 13.48 -0.52 1.97
C PRO A 38 13.98 -1.48 3.05
N THR A 39 13.16 -2.47 3.42
CA THR A 39 13.57 -3.57 4.29
C THR A 39 14.43 -4.58 3.53
N LEU A 40 15.17 -5.42 4.27
CA LEU A 40 15.95 -6.52 3.71
C LEU A 40 15.05 -7.46 2.87
N ASP A 41 13.86 -7.78 3.35
CA ASP A 41 12.89 -8.65 2.65
C ASP A 41 12.50 -8.08 1.29
N ILE A 42 12.24 -6.76 1.22
CA ILE A 42 11.93 -6.05 -0.03
C ILE A 42 13.14 -6.13 -0.98
N LEU A 43 14.36 -5.92 -0.48
CA LEU A 43 15.57 -5.98 -1.29
C LEU A 43 15.82 -7.39 -1.83
N MET A 44 15.73 -8.41 -0.98
CA MET A 44 15.89 -9.81 -1.37
C MET A 44 14.86 -10.23 -2.43
N LEU A 45 13.60 -9.86 -2.23
CA LEU A 45 12.54 -10.18 -3.19
C LEU A 45 12.74 -9.43 -4.52
N ARG A 46 13.12 -8.15 -4.49
CA ARG A 46 13.46 -7.37 -5.68
C ARG A 46 14.57 -8.03 -6.47
N ASP A 47 15.64 -8.45 -5.79
CA ASP A 47 16.82 -9.01 -6.44
C ASP A 47 16.50 -10.39 -7.02
N LYS A 48 15.69 -11.18 -6.32
CA LYS A 48 15.21 -12.46 -6.85
C LYS A 48 14.30 -12.30 -8.07
N ILE A 49 13.44 -11.30 -8.07
CA ILE A 49 12.61 -10.97 -9.25
C ILE A 49 13.48 -10.56 -10.44
N ARG A 50 14.54 -9.77 -10.22
CA ARG A 50 15.46 -9.37 -11.30
C ARG A 50 16.25 -10.55 -11.85
N GLU A 51 16.66 -11.47 -10.99
CA GLU A 51 17.34 -12.70 -11.39
C GLU A 51 16.46 -13.59 -12.26
N LEU A 52 15.23 -13.86 -11.80
CA LEU A 52 14.31 -14.78 -12.49
C LEU A 52 13.60 -14.14 -13.70
N HIS A 53 13.43 -12.83 -13.69
CA HIS A 53 12.73 -12.08 -14.72
C HIS A 53 13.51 -10.81 -15.14
N PRO A 54 14.64 -10.95 -15.89
CA PRO A 54 15.51 -9.83 -16.24
C PRO A 54 14.78 -8.69 -17.00
N ASN A 55 13.74 -9.03 -17.76
CA ASN A 55 12.91 -8.08 -18.51
C ASN A 55 11.82 -7.40 -17.65
N CYS A 56 11.75 -7.69 -16.35
CA CYS A 56 10.80 -7.07 -15.43
C CYS A 56 11.45 -5.89 -14.72
N LYS A 57 10.92 -4.69 -14.94
CA LYS A 57 11.39 -3.49 -14.24
C LYS A 57 10.90 -3.51 -12.80
N THR A 58 11.79 -3.30 -11.84
CA THR A 58 11.43 -3.10 -10.43
C THR A 58 11.54 -1.64 -10.04
N VAL A 59 10.54 -1.10 -9.37
CA VAL A 59 10.50 0.29 -8.88
C VAL A 59 10.26 0.26 -7.37
N LEU A 60 11.15 0.90 -6.59
CA LEU A 60 11.00 1.05 -5.14
C LEU A 60 10.55 2.48 -4.84
N MET A 61 9.50 2.60 -4.07
CA MET A 61 8.99 3.88 -3.56
C MET A 61 8.81 3.79 -2.05
N CYS A 62 9.86 4.10 -1.33
CA CYS A 62 9.92 4.11 0.13
C CYS A 62 9.94 5.56 0.59
N LYS A 63 8.93 6.01 1.31
CA LYS A 63 8.90 7.34 1.91
C LYS A 63 7.91 7.43 3.05
N SER A 64 8.40 7.80 4.21
CA SER A 64 7.58 8.11 5.38
C SER A 64 6.81 9.42 5.20
N VAL A 65 5.62 9.51 5.82
CA VAL A 65 4.81 10.73 5.75
C VAL A 65 5.46 11.82 6.61
N PRO A 66 5.86 12.97 6.01
CA PRO A 66 6.51 14.04 6.75
C PRO A 66 5.58 14.67 7.81
N LYS A 67 6.16 15.10 8.93
CA LYS A 67 5.42 15.81 10.00
C LYS A 67 5.21 17.29 9.64
N SER A 68 6.15 17.92 8.95
CA SER A 68 6.11 19.35 8.61
C SER A 68 5.06 19.66 7.54
N PHE A 69 4.53 20.87 7.57
CA PHE A 69 3.52 21.32 6.59
C PHE A 69 4.08 21.34 5.15
N PHE A 70 5.23 21.94 4.93
CA PHE A 70 5.88 21.96 3.60
C PHE A 70 6.27 20.57 3.13
N GLY A 71 6.72 19.71 4.04
CA GLY A 71 6.99 18.31 3.73
C GLY A 71 5.74 17.56 3.23
N LYS A 72 4.56 17.84 3.82
CA LYS A 72 3.29 17.27 3.36
C LYS A 72 2.91 17.71 1.95
N ILE A 73 3.19 18.98 1.57
CA ILE A 73 2.96 19.44 0.20
C ILE A 73 3.85 18.67 -0.77
N GLY A 74 5.15 18.55 -0.48
CA GLY A 74 6.07 17.74 -1.29
C GLY A 74 5.65 16.26 -1.36
N TYR A 75 5.11 15.73 -0.26
CA TYR A 75 4.58 14.37 -0.22
C TYR A 75 3.35 14.18 -1.12
N CYS A 76 2.51 15.21 -1.33
CA CYS A 76 1.41 15.14 -2.28
C CYS A 76 1.91 14.92 -3.72
N PHE A 77 2.98 15.60 -4.13
CA PHE A 77 3.61 15.34 -5.44
C PHE A 77 4.20 13.93 -5.53
N TYR A 78 4.83 13.46 -4.45
CA TYR A 78 5.31 12.09 -4.38
C TYR A 78 4.16 11.06 -4.52
N MET A 79 3.00 11.34 -3.92
CA MET A 79 1.80 10.51 -4.06
C MET A 79 1.28 10.46 -5.51
N LEU A 80 1.37 11.57 -6.26
CA LEU A 80 1.04 11.56 -7.69
C LEU A 80 1.98 10.61 -8.46
N GLY A 81 3.27 10.62 -8.14
CA GLY A 81 4.22 9.65 -8.67
C GLY A 81 3.83 8.20 -8.32
N GLN A 82 3.43 7.93 -7.07
CA GLN A 82 2.95 6.61 -6.67
C GLN A 82 1.71 6.18 -7.47
N LEU A 83 0.73 7.08 -7.68
CA LEU A 83 -0.46 6.79 -8.47
C LEU A 83 -0.12 6.46 -9.93
N PHE A 84 0.80 7.19 -10.54
CA PHE A 84 1.27 6.91 -11.89
C PHE A 84 1.96 5.54 -11.99
N GLN A 85 2.86 5.25 -11.04
CA GLN A 85 3.51 3.93 -10.98
C GLN A 85 2.49 2.82 -10.77
N LEU A 86 1.51 3.02 -9.88
CA LEU A 86 0.43 2.07 -9.62
C LEU A 86 -0.45 1.84 -10.85
N ALA A 87 -0.78 2.87 -11.61
CA ALA A 87 -1.60 2.75 -12.82
C ALA A 87 -0.89 1.98 -13.94
N THR A 88 0.44 2.00 -13.95
CA THR A 88 1.27 1.46 -15.05
C THR A 88 2.07 0.21 -14.68
N CYS A 89 1.98 -0.33 -13.46
CA CYS A 89 2.59 -1.61 -13.09
C CYS A 89 1.62 -2.78 -13.25
N LYS A 90 2.14 -4.01 -13.34
CA LYS A 90 1.37 -5.25 -13.33
C LYS A 90 1.17 -5.81 -11.92
N VAL A 91 2.16 -5.60 -11.06
CA VAL A 91 2.14 -6.08 -9.67
C VAL A 91 2.59 -4.95 -8.76
N VAL A 92 1.92 -4.80 -7.62
CA VAL A 92 2.38 -3.96 -6.51
C VAL A 92 2.54 -4.80 -5.26
N ILE A 93 3.66 -4.61 -4.59
CA ILE A 93 4.02 -5.30 -3.35
C ILE A 93 4.09 -4.27 -2.24
N LEU A 94 3.41 -4.54 -1.13
CA LEU A 94 3.25 -3.65 0.01
C LEU A 94 3.72 -4.35 1.28
N ASP A 95 4.34 -3.63 2.18
CA ASP A 95 4.62 -4.11 3.54
C ASP A 95 3.75 -3.44 4.62
N SER A 96 3.00 -2.45 4.23
CA SER A 96 2.19 -1.63 5.15
C SER A 96 0.94 -1.11 4.45
N TYR A 97 0.05 -0.45 5.20
CA TYR A 97 -1.06 0.30 4.62
C TYR A 97 -0.53 1.37 3.66
N SER A 98 -1.19 1.54 2.51
CA SER A 98 -0.72 2.45 1.47
C SER A 98 -1.88 3.09 0.69
N ILE A 99 -1.53 4.00 -0.22
CA ILE A 99 -2.46 4.66 -1.14
C ILE A 99 -3.31 3.67 -1.96
N VAL A 100 -2.84 2.44 -2.16
CA VAL A 100 -3.55 1.39 -2.91
C VAL A 100 -4.94 1.12 -2.33
N SER A 101 -5.06 1.13 -1.00
CA SER A 101 -6.36 0.91 -0.33
C SER A 101 -7.39 2.01 -0.64
N LEU A 102 -6.93 3.24 -0.94
CA LEU A 102 -7.81 4.38 -1.27
C LEU A 102 -8.36 4.32 -2.70
N ILE A 103 -7.72 3.58 -3.57
CA ILE A 103 -8.12 3.48 -4.98
C ILE A 103 -9.28 2.50 -5.14
N LYS A 104 -10.26 2.87 -5.96
CA LYS A 104 -11.35 1.98 -6.36
C LYS A 104 -10.90 1.19 -7.59
N ASN A 105 -10.84 -0.14 -7.45
CA ASN A 105 -10.43 -1.05 -8.53
C ASN A 105 -9.04 -0.72 -9.10
N PRO A 106 -7.95 -0.91 -8.33
CA PRO A 106 -6.60 -0.79 -8.86
C PRO A 106 -6.37 -1.81 -9.98
N ARG A 107 -5.52 -1.45 -10.97
CA ARG A 107 -5.22 -2.34 -12.12
C ARG A 107 -4.27 -3.48 -11.80
N PRO A 108 -3.20 -3.23 -11.01
CA PRO A 108 -2.22 -4.26 -10.72
C PRO A 108 -2.75 -5.28 -9.75
N MET A 109 -2.18 -6.47 -9.78
CA MET A 109 -2.26 -7.44 -8.71
C MET A 109 -1.60 -6.85 -7.46
N VAL A 110 -2.26 -6.93 -6.31
CA VAL A 110 -1.82 -6.34 -5.05
C VAL A 110 -1.43 -7.42 -4.06
N VAL A 111 -0.16 -7.45 -3.68
CA VAL A 111 0.40 -8.41 -2.73
C VAL A 111 0.82 -7.67 -1.46
N GLN A 112 0.23 -8.03 -0.33
CA GLN A 112 0.61 -7.53 0.98
C GLN A 112 1.59 -8.52 1.63
N MET A 113 2.83 -8.08 1.83
CA MET A 113 3.86 -8.89 2.49
C MET A 113 3.72 -8.89 4.00
N TRP A 114 3.15 -7.78 4.53
CA TRP A 114 3.21 -7.45 5.95
C TRP A 114 4.64 -7.18 6.43
N HIS A 115 4.79 -6.58 7.59
CA HIS A 115 6.10 -6.17 8.13
C HIS A 115 6.42 -6.81 9.48
N SER A 116 5.63 -7.82 9.87
CA SER A 116 5.81 -8.51 11.15
C SER A 116 5.74 -10.01 10.94
N ILE A 117 6.75 -10.72 11.44
CA ILE A 117 6.82 -12.19 11.38
C ILE A 117 5.77 -12.82 12.29
N GLY A 118 5.38 -12.12 13.37
CA GLY A 118 4.39 -12.60 14.34
C GLY A 118 3.24 -11.62 14.53
N THR A 119 2.10 -12.14 14.90
CA THR A 119 0.89 -11.36 15.19
C THR A 119 0.67 -11.22 16.68
N MET A 120 1.67 -10.69 17.40
CA MET A 120 1.59 -10.51 18.85
C MET A 120 0.63 -9.39 19.26
N LYS A 121 0.30 -8.47 18.33
CA LYS A 121 -0.62 -7.35 18.57
C LYS A 121 -1.81 -7.40 17.63
N LYS A 122 -2.98 -7.06 18.16
CA LYS A 122 -4.15 -6.81 17.32
C LYS A 122 -3.89 -5.58 16.45
N PHE A 123 -4.31 -5.62 15.19
CA PHE A 123 -4.13 -4.53 14.22
C PHE A 123 -5.35 -4.42 13.30
N GLY A 124 -5.38 -3.38 12.49
CA GLY A 124 -6.40 -3.21 11.47
C GLY A 124 -7.82 -3.25 12.04
N TYR A 125 -8.68 -4.04 11.42
CA TYR A 125 -10.09 -4.14 11.82
C TYR A 125 -10.28 -4.73 13.22
N SER A 126 -9.37 -5.55 13.71
CA SER A 126 -9.45 -6.13 15.07
C SER A 126 -9.25 -5.10 16.19
N THR A 127 -8.84 -3.86 15.86
CA THR A 127 -8.64 -2.74 16.80
C THR A 127 -9.71 -1.66 16.68
N ILE A 128 -10.67 -1.77 15.79
CA ILE A 128 -11.71 -0.76 15.60
C ILE A 128 -12.48 -0.54 16.89
N GLY A 129 -12.66 0.73 17.26
CA GLY A 129 -13.37 1.13 18.48
C GLY A 129 -12.59 0.94 19.77
N LYS A 130 -11.33 0.47 19.72
CA LYS A 130 -10.43 0.39 20.86
C LYS A 130 -9.56 1.64 20.99
N LYS A 131 -8.96 1.84 22.18
CA LYS A 131 -8.12 3.01 22.50
C LYS A 131 -6.99 3.26 21.50
N GLU A 132 -6.41 2.20 20.95
CA GLU A 132 -5.29 2.25 19.99
C GLU A 132 -5.72 2.13 18.52
N GLY A 133 -7.01 1.98 18.25
CA GLY A 133 -7.56 1.78 16.91
C GLY A 133 -8.26 3.03 16.36
N HIS A 134 -8.61 2.95 15.09
CA HIS A 134 -9.43 3.97 14.45
C HIS A 134 -10.92 3.78 14.78
N SER A 135 -11.71 4.86 14.69
CA SER A 135 -13.16 4.72 14.65
C SER A 135 -13.60 4.00 13.38
N ARG A 136 -14.74 3.32 13.42
CA ARG A 136 -15.31 2.63 12.25
C ARG A 136 -15.45 3.58 11.06
N ALA A 137 -15.97 4.80 11.28
CA ALA A 137 -16.14 5.80 10.23
C ALA A 137 -14.80 6.22 9.60
N MET A 138 -13.73 6.26 10.36
CA MET A 138 -12.38 6.53 9.86
C MET A 138 -11.84 5.36 9.04
N ALA A 139 -11.94 4.14 9.55
CA ALA A 139 -11.52 2.93 8.85
C ALA A 139 -12.23 2.78 7.49
N ASP A 140 -13.52 3.06 7.44
CA ASP A 140 -14.32 3.02 6.21
C ASP A 140 -13.94 4.16 5.24
N ALA A 141 -13.69 5.37 5.74
CA ALA A 141 -13.23 6.48 4.90
C ALA A 141 -11.86 6.21 4.28
N MET A 142 -10.96 5.60 5.03
CA MET A 142 -9.64 5.19 4.59
C MET A 142 -9.67 3.91 3.74
N ARG A 143 -10.79 3.19 3.67
CA ARG A 143 -10.86 1.85 3.05
C ARG A 143 -9.75 0.94 3.59
N MET A 144 -9.59 0.94 4.91
CA MET A 144 -8.49 0.27 5.57
C MET A 144 -8.40 -1.20 5.10
N HIS A 145 -7.21 -1.62 4.68
CA HIS A 145 -6.90 -2.97 4.22
C HIS A 145 -7.78 -3.50 3.06
N LYS A 146 -8.27 -2.62 2.18
CA LYS A 146 -8.95 -3.05 0.96
C LYS A 146 -7.98 -3.19 -0.21
N ASN A 147 -8.41 -3.95 -1.22
CA ASN A 147 -7.73 -4.19 -2.49
C ASN A 147 -6.49 -5.10 -2.42
N TYR A 148 -6.35 -5.94 -1.42
CA TYR A 148 -5.30 -6.97 -1.41
C TYR A 148 -5.81 -8.24 -2.11
N ASP A 149 -5.10 -8.69 -3.16
CA ASP A 149 -5.38 -9.96 -3.83
C ASP A 149 -4.72 -11.10 -3.06
N TYR A 150 -3.52 -10.86 -2.51
CA TYR A 150 -2.77 -11.82 -1.71
C TYR A 150 -2.21 -11.17 -0.46
N ILE A 151 -2.23 -11.92 0.64
CA ILE A 151 -1.59 -11.56 1.90
C ILE A 151 -0.61 -12.68 2.24
N LEU A 152 0.68 -12.36 2.34
CA LEU A 152 1.70 -13.33 2.71
C LEU A 152 1.67 -13.55 4.21
N CYS A 153 1.75 -14.82 4.59
CA CYS A 153 1.71 -15.26 5.98
C CYS A 153 2.92 -16.14 6.28
N ALA A 154 3.58 -15.91 7.42
CA ALA A 154 4.75 -16.68 7.83
C ALA A 154 4.44 -18.14 8.18
N GLY A 155 3.17 -18.50 8.42
CA GLY A 155 2.76 -19.86 8.72
C GLY A 155 1.27 -19.98 9.03
N LYS A 156 0.74 -21.20 8.96
CA LYS A 156 -0.69 -21.49 9.15
C LYS A 156 -1.25 -20.96 10.48
N GLY A 157 -0.46 -20.97 11.56
CA GLY A 157 -0.90 -20.46 12.87
C GLY A 157 -1.20 -18.98 12.94
N TYR A 158 -0.81 -18.18 11.94
CA TYR A 158 -1.06 -16.75 11.89
C TYR A 158 -2.25 -16.36 11.00
N VAL A 159 -2.81 -17.30 10.24
CA VAL A 159 -3.88 -17.02 9.26
C VAL A 159 -5.09 -16.36 9.89
N ASP A 160 -5.65 -16.97 10.95
CA ASP A 160 -6.84 -16.45 11.62
C ASP A 160 -6.63 -15.05 12.19
N HIS A 161 -5.43 -14.78 12.67
CA HIS A 161 -5.05 -13.47 13.21
C HIS A 161 -4.97 -12.40 12.13
N LEU A 162 -4.37 -12.74 10.98
CA LEU A 162 -4.32 -11.87 9.83
C LEU A 162 -5.72 -11.61 9.26
N CYS A 163 -6.56 -12.64 9.16
CA CYS A 163 -7.95 -12.50 8.70
C CYS A 163 -8.81 -11.59 9.59
N GLN A 164 -8.50 -11.49 10.89
CA GLN A 164 -9.18 -10.55 11.79
C GLN A 164 -8.71 -9.11 11.61
N GLY A 165 -7.51 -8.90 11.13
CA GLY A 165 -6.90 -7.58 10.93
C GLY A 165 -7.16 -6.97 9.56
N PHE A 166 -7.20 -7.80 8.53
CA PHE A 166 -7.46 -7.44 7.13
C PHE A 166 -8.91 -7.66 6.75
#